data_e35c333f37072cff4de1c8deadeb3b29
#
_entry.id   e35c333f37072cff4de1c8deadeb3b29
#
_cell.length_a   1.000
_cell.length_b   1.000
_cell.length_c   1.000
_cell.angle_alpha   90.00
_cell.angle_beta   90.00
_cell.angle_gamma   90.00
#
_symmetry.space_group_name_H-M   'P 1'
#
loop_
_entity.id
_entity.type
_entity.pdbx_description
1 polymer ?
#
loop_
_entity_poly.entity_id
_entity_poly.type
_entity_poly.pdbx_seq_one_letter_code
_entity_poly.pdbx_strand_id
1 'polypeptide(L)'
;MAENILTMENIVKTYKMGDEQQTVLKGIDLQVDKGEFVAILGPSGSGKSTLMNIIGCLDTATSGTYHLHGRDVSALSESELARVRSKEIGFIFQSFQLLQRQDALQNVELPLIYAGMSLSLIHI
;
A
#
# COMPACT_ATOMS: atom_id res chain seq x y z
N MET A 1 -15.67 19.53 8.53
CA MET A 1 -14.48 19.30 7.69
C MET A 1 -14.17 17.83 7.63
N ALA A 2 -13.89 17.32 6.45
CA ALA A 2 -13.48 15.94 6.29
C ALA A 2 -12.07 15.74 6.84
N GLU A 3 -11.86 14.65 7.55
CA GLU A 3 -10.54 14.24 8.02
C GLU A 3 -9.77 13.64 6.85
N ASN A 4 -8.57 14.16 6.59
CA ASN A 4 -7.71 13.64 5.53
C ASN A 4 -7.00 12.37 5.99
N ILE A 5 -7.14 11.32 5.22
CA ILE A 5 -6.50 10.02 5.51
C ILE A 5 -5.20 9.88 4.72
N LEU A 6 -5.19 10.30 3.46
CA LEU A 6 -4.08 10.06 2.55
C LEU A 6 -3.82 11.31 1.72
N THR A 7 -2.56 11.72 1.65
CA THR A 7 -2.12 12.79 0.76
C THR A 7 -0.83 12.36 0.08
N MET A 8 -0.86 12.33 -1.26
CA MET A 8 0.31 12.08 -2.09
C MET A 8 0.54 13.31 -2.95
N GLU A 9 1.77 13.79 -2.95
CA GLU A 9 2.16 14.98 -3.72
C GLU A 9 3.36 14.67 -4.59
N ASN A 10 3.22 14.93 -5.88
CA ASN A 10 4.27 14.79 -6.89
C ASN A 10 4.95 13.43 -6.85
N ILE A 11 4.18 12.37 -6.78
CA ILE A 11 4.71 11.00 -6.72
C ILE A 11 5.29 10.62 -8.09
N VAL A 12 6.57 10.29 -8.08
CA VAL A 12 7.30 9.82 -9.25
C VAL A 12 7.81 8.42 -8.96
N LYS A 13 7.63 7.52 -9.91
CA LYS A 13 8.20 6.18 -9.83
C LYS A 13 8.92 5.85 -11.11
N THR A 14 10.21 5.58 -10.99
CA THR A 14 11.09 5.21 -12.08
C THR A 14 11.72 3.85 -11.79
N TYR A 15 11.64 2.95 -12.74
CA TYR A 15 12.29 1.65 -12.68
C TYR A 15 13.53 1.65 -13.55
N LYS A 16 14.61 1.07 -13.05
CA LYS A 16 15.82 0.82 -13.84
C LYS A 16 15.77 -0.60 -14.39
N MET A 17 15.91 -0.70 -15.72
CA MET A 17 15.97 -1.99 -16.43
C MET A 17 17.29 -2.02 -17.22
N GLY A 18 18.36 -2.53 -16.58
CA GLY A 18 19.70 -2.50 -17.17
C GLY A 18 20.20 -1.05 -17.28
N ASP A 19 20.53 -0.63 -18.50
CA ASP A 19 20.97 0.74 -18.79
C ASP A 19 19.81 1.69 -19.06
N GLU A 20 18.58 1.18 -19.13
CA GLU A 20 17.40 1.98 -19.40
C GLU A 20 16.64 2.32 -18.13
N GLN A 21 16.02 3.50 -18.13
CA GLN A 21 15.12 3.93 -17.06
C GLN A 21 13.75 4.17 -17.64
N GLN A 22 12.72 3.66 -16.95
CA GLN A 22 11.34 3.90 -17.34
C GLN A 22 10.60 4.57 -16.20
N THR A 23 10.09 5.76 -16.46
CA THR A 23 9.26 6.49 -15.50
C THR A 23 7.80 6.11 -15.72
N VAL A 24 7.22 5.42 -14.75
CA VAL A 24 5.85 4.93 -14.81
C VAL A 24 4.88 5.94 -14.22
N LEU A 25 5.24 6.58 -13.10
CA LEU A 25 4.45 7.66 -12.49
C LEU A 25 5.22 8.95 -12.61
N LYS A 26 4.55 9.99 -13.15
CA LYS A 26 5.19 11.24 -13.56
C LYS A 26 4.66 12.46 -12.79
N GLY A 27 4.61 12.36 -11.47
CA GLY A 27 4.13 13.45 -10.65
C GLY A 27 2.63 13.32 -10.35
N ILE A 28 2.26 12.31 -9.62
CA ILE A 28 0.86 12.04 -9.28
C ILE A 28 0.52 12.71 -7.96
N ASP A 29 -0.58 13.45 -7.95
CA ASP A 29 -1.18 14.02 -6.75
C ASP A 29 -2.47 13.28 -6.45
N LEU A 30 -2.67 12.91 -5.19
CA LEU A 30 -3.88 12.22 -4.76
C LEU A 30 -4.18 12.58 -3.32
N GLN A 31 -5.45 12.84 -3.03
CA GLN A 31 -5.91 13.11 -1.69
C GLN A 31 -7.18 12.30 -1.43
N VAL A 32 -7.22 11.63 -0.29
CA VAL A 32 -8.38 10.84 0.12
C VAL A 32 -8.75 11.20 1.55
N ASP A 33 -10.02 11.55 1.74
CA ASP A 33 -10.57 11.90 3.06
C ASP A 33 -11.27 10.70 3.68
N LYS A 34 -11.46 10.76 4.98
CA LYS A 34 -12.14 9.70 5.74
C LYS A 34 -13.55 9.46 5.19
N GLY A 35 -13.87 8.19 4.97
CA GLY A 35 -15.18 7.79 4.43
C GLY A 35 -15.31 7.94 2.93
N GLU A 36 -14.28 8.38 2.24
CA GLU A 36 -14.30 8.58 0.80
C GLU A 36 -14.00 7.27 0.05
N PHE A 37 -14.71 7.07 -1.03
CA PHE A 37 -14.52 5.94 -1.94
C PHE A 37 -13.93 6.46 -3.25
N VAL A 38 -12.75 5.98 -3.62
CA VAL A 38 -12.00 6.48 -4.78
C VAL A 38 -11.75 5.35 -5.77
N ALA A 39 -11.98 5.60 -7.05
CA ALA A 39 -11.66 4.68 -8.13
C ALA A 39 -10.52 5.26 -8.98
N ILE A 40 -9.52 4.42 -9.27
CA ILE A 40 -8.40 4.78 -10.13
C ILE A 40 -8.60 4.08 -11.46
N LEU A 41 -8.84 4.86 -12.51
CA LEU A 41 -9.16 4.37 -13.84
C LEU A 41 -7.99 4.62 -14.79
N GLY A 42 -7.82 3.71 -15.75
CA GLY A 42 -6.81 3.83 -16.78
C GLY A 42 -6.60 2.50 -17.52
N PRO A 43 -6.04 2.54 -18.72
CA PRO A 43 -5.75 1.31 -19.46
C PRO A 43 -4.65 0.48 -18.80
N SER A 44 -4.51 -0.77 -19.23
CA SER A 44 -3.42 -1.63 -18.79
C SER A 44 -2.07 -0.97 -19.11
N GLY A 45 -1.15 -1.02 -18.16
CA GLY A 45 0.17 -0.41 -18.33
C GLY A 45 0.23 1.09 -18.03
N SER A 46 -0.85 1.69 -17.54
CA SER A 46 -0.88 3.12 -17.22
C SER A 46 -0.27 3.47 -15.85
N GLY A 47 0.16 2.48 -15.09
CA GLY A 47 0.76 2.70 -13.77
C GLY A 47 -0.19 2.51 -12.58
N LYS A 48 -1.41 2.04 -12.81
CA LYS A 48 -2.39 1.82 -11.74
C LYS A 48 -1.88 0.88 -10.64
N SER A 49 -1.32 -0.25 -11.04
CA SER A 49 -0.79 -1.23 -10.10
C SER A 49 0.41 -0.69 -9.33
N THR A 50 1.26 0.08 -10.01
CA THR A 50 2.40 0.75 -9.37
C THR A 50 1.92 1.72 -8.31
N LEU A 51 0.93 2.56 -8.62
CA LEU A 51 0.36 3.50 -7.68
C LEU A 51 -0.30 2.78 -6.50
N MET A 52 -1.05 1.73 -6.76
CA MET A 52 -1.69 0.93 -5.70
C MET A 52 -0.66 0.29 -4.76
N ASN A 53 0.47 -0.18 -5.30
CA ASN A 53 1.53 -0.74 -4.47
C ASN A 53 2.16 0.32 -3.56
N ILE A 54 2.33 1.54 -4.05
CA ILE A 54 2.86 2.64 -3.24
C ILE A 54 1.84 3.05 -2.17
N ILE A 55 0.55 3.16 -2.52
CA ILE A 55 -0.51 3.45 -1.56
C ILE A 55 -0.51 2.40 -0.44
N GLY A 56 -0.38 1.13 -0.81
CA GLY A 56 -0.39 0.02 0.13
C GLY A 56 0.92 -0.21 0.87
N CYS A 57 1.92 0.65 0.70
CA CYS A 57 3.24 0.53 1.31
C CYS A 57 3.96 -0.77 0.95
N LEU A 58 3.61 -1.37 -0.20
CA LEU A 58 4.32 -2.53 -0.75
C LEU A 58 5.55 -2.11 -1.55
N ASP A 59 5.61 -0.86 -1.96
CA ASP A 59 6.72 -0.27 -2.67
C ASP A 59 6.85 1.20 -2.24
N THR A 60 7.94 1.83 -2.60
CA THR A 60 8.19 3.24 -2.30
C THR A 60 8.30 4.04 -3.58
N ALA A 61 7.93 5.33 -3.51
CA ALA A 61 8.12 6.25 -4.62
C ALA A 61 9.60 6.58 -4.81
N THR A 62 9.98 6.87 -6.05
CA THR A 62 11.32 7.38 -6.36
C THR A 62 11.50 8.79 -5.80
N SER A 63 10.44 9.60 -5.90
CA SER A 63 10.39 10.94 -5.30
C SER A 63 8.94 11.34 -5.05
N GLY A 64 8.76 12.48 -4.37
CA GLY A 64 7.47 12.94 -3.92
C GLY A 64 7.24 12.65 -2.46
N THR A 65 6.08 13.06 -1.94
CA THR A 65 5.72 12.85 -0.53
C THR A 65 4.42 12.07 -0.41
N TYR A 66 4.35 11.21 0.60
CA TYR A 66 3.17 10.44 0.91
C TYR A 66 2.91 10.48 2.41
N HIS A 67 1.77 11.04 2.79
CA HIS A 67 1.32 11.11 4.18
C HIS A 67 0.09 10.21 4.37
N LEU A 68 0.13 9.36 5.36
CA LEU A 68 -0.96 8.49 5.74
C LEU A 68 -1.31 8.76 7.21
N HIS A 69 -2.55 9.15 7.47
CA HIS A 69 -3.01 9.58 8.80
C HIS A 69 -2.11 10.66 9.42
N GLY A 70 -1.67 11.61 8.58
CA GLY A 70 -0.80 12.70 9.00
C GLY A 70 0.66 12.31 9.22
N ARG A 71 1.03 11.05 9.00
CA ARG A 71 2.40 10.57 9.15
C ARG A 71 3.07 10.45 7.79
N ASP A 72 4.27 11.00 7.67
CA ASP A 72 5.07 10.88 6.47
C ASP A 72 5.61 9.45 6.37
N VAL A 73 5.16 8.71 5.35
CA VAL A 73 5.58 7.33 5.12
C VAL A 73 6.56 7.22 3.94
N SER A 74 6.91 8.34 3.32
CA SER A 74 7.79 8.33 2.13
C SER A 74 9.25 8.04 2.47
N ALA A 75 9.68 8.22 3.72
CA ALA A 75 11.06 8.03 4.15
C ALA A 75 11.23 6.93 5.20
N LEU A 76 10.26 6.04 5.34
CA LEU A 76 10.31 4.96 6.33
C LEU A 76 11.20 3.81 5.86
N SER A 77 11.82 3.11 6.82
CA SER A 77 12.54 1.87 6.55
C SER A 77 11.56 0.74 6.17
N GLU A 78 12.08 -0.35 5.62
CA GLU A 78 11.24 -1.50 5.26
C GLU A 78 10.48 -2.08 6.45
N SER A 79 11.09 -2.15 7.62
CA SER A 79 10.43 -2.66 8.81
C SER A 79 9.32 -1.73 9.30
N GLU A 80 9.52 -0.42 9.18
CA GLU A 80 8.50 0.57 9.52
C GLU A 80 7.34 0.55 8.53
N LEU A 81 7.63 0.39 7.23
CA LEU A 81 6.60 0.23 6.19
C LEU A 81 5.79 -1.04 6.41
N ALA A 82 6.44 -2.13 6.79
CA ALA A 82 5.74 -3.38 7.10
C ALA A 82 4.77 -3.21 8.27
N ARG A 83 5.16 -2.45 9.28
CA ARG A 83 4.30 -2.13 10.42
C ARG A 83 3.09 -1.29 9.99
N VAL A 84 3.30 -0.28 9.15
CA VAL A 84 2.21 0.54 8.61
C VAL A 84 1.24 -0.33 7.81
N ARG A 85 1.76 -1.20 6.93
CA ARG A 85 0.94 -2.15 6.17
C ARG A 85 0.07 -3.02 7.08
N SER A 86 0.66 -3.52 8.15
CA SER A 86 -0.03 -4.42 9.08
C SER A 86 -1.11 -3.71 9.88
N LYS A 87 -0.89 -2.46 10.27
CA LYS A 87 -1.75 -1.73 11.19
C LYS A 87 -2.77 -0.81 10.51
N GLU A 88 -2.39 -0.22 9.37
CA GLU A 88 -3.16 0.89 8.78
C GLU A 88 -3.85 0.50 7.47
N ILE A 89 -3.43 -0.58 6.80
CA ILE A 89 -3.86 -0.87 5.44
C ILE A 89 -4.38 -2.30 5.33
N GLY A 90 -5.58 -2.45 4.74
CA GLY A 90 -6.07 -3.72 4.25
C GLY A 90 -5.93 -3.77 2.74
N PHE A 91 -5.26 -4.78 2.20
CA PHE A 91 -5.01 -4.90 0.76
C PHE A 91 -5.72 -6.12 0.21
N ILE A 92 -6.52 -5.91 -0.85
CA ILE A 92 -7.20 -7.00 -1.56
C ILE A 92 -6.55 -7.11 -2.94
N PHE A 93 -5.90 -8.24 -3.19
CA PHE A 93 -5.17 -8.47 -4.44
C PHE A 93 -6.11 -8.96 -5.54
N GLN A 94 -5.75 -8.65 -6.79
CA GLN A 94 -6.50 -9.11 -7.96
C GLN A 94 -6.45 -10.62 -8.13
N SER A 95 -5.32 -11.24 -7.80
CA SER A 95 -5.13 -12.68 -7.88
C SER A 95 -4.87 -13.28 -6.51
N PHE A 96 -4.94 -14.60 -6.40
CA PHE A 96 -4.80 -15.29 -5.13
C PHE A 96 -3.42 -15.09 -4.51
N GLN A 97 -3.41 -14.61 -3.26
CA GLN A 97 -2.20 -14.42 -2.46
C GLN A 97 -2.25 -15.32 -1.22
N LEU A 98 -2.89 -16.48 -1.35
CA LEU A 98 -2.99 -17.45 -0.27
C LEU A 98 -1.72 -18.28 -0.18
N LEU A 99 -1.33 -18.60 1.05
CA LEU A 99 -0.23 -19.52 1.30
C LEU A 99 -0.70 -20.94 1.01
N GLN A 100 -0.08 -21.60 0.04
CA GLN A 100 -0.55 -22.87 -0.51
C GLN A 100 -0.51 -24.03 0.48
N ARG A 101 0.39 -23.97 1.46
CA ARG A 101 0.56 -25.04 2.47
C ARG A 101 -0.15 -24.75 3.77
N GLN A 102 -1.04 -23.74 3.78
CA GLN A 102 -1.79 -23.32 4.94
C GLN A 102 -3.28 -23.47 4.65
N ASP A 103 -4.06 -23.85 5.67
CA ASP A 103 -5.51 -23.90 5.53
C ASP A 103 -6.13 -22.49 5.59
N ALA A 104 -7.46 -22.41 5.47
CA ALA A 104 -8.17 -21.12 5.46
C ALA A 104 -7.96 -20.36 6.77
N LEU A 105 -8.06 -21.04 7.90
CA LEU A 105 -7.88 -20.43 9.21
C LEU A 105 -6.47 -19.87 9.38
N GLN A 106 -5.44 -20.64 8.99
CA GLN A 106 -4.05 -20.21 9.06
C GLN A 106 -3.78 -19.00 8.17
N ASN A 107 -4.37 -18.94 6.98
CA ASN A 107 -4.25 -17.77 6.10
C ASN A 107 -4.87 -16.52 6.73
N VAL A 108 -5.96 -16.64 7.46
CA VAL A 108 -6.59 -15.52 8.17
C VAL A 108 -5.79 -15.13 9.42
N GLU A 109 -5.30 -16.11 10.18
CA GLU A 109 -4.56 -15.88 11.42
C GLU A 109 -3.25 -15.15 11.24
N LEU A 110 -2.48 -15.50 10.21
CA LEU A 110 -1.10 -15.05 10.07
C LEU A 110 -0.97 -13.52 10.03
N PRO A 111 -1.73 -12.78 9.21
CA PRO A 111 -1.69 -11.32 9.24
C PRO A 111 -2.10 -10.74 10.58
N LEU A 112 -3.05 -11.36 11.28
CA LEU A 112 -3.52 -10.91 12.59
C LEU A 112 -2.46 -11.13 13.67
N ILE A 113 -1.70 -12.21 13.57
CA ILE A 113 -0.56 -12.46 14.46
C ILE A 113 0.50 -11.37 14.27
N TYR A 114 0.83 -11.03 13.03
CA TYR A 114 1.76 -9.94 12.72
C TYR A 114 1.24 -8.59 13.21
N ALA A 115 -0.08 -8.39 13.26
CA ALA A 115 -0.69 -7.18 13.80
C ALA A 115 -0.68 -7.14 15.34
N GLY A 116 -0.22 -8.21 16.01
CA GLY A 116 -0.10 -8.27 17.45
C GLY A 116 -1.37 -8.70 18.18
N MET A 117 -2.35 -9.28 17.48
CA MET A 117 -3.55 -9.80 18.11
C MET A 117 -3.29 -11.15 18.77
N SER A 118 -3.91 -11.39 19.92
CA SER A 118 -3.82 -12.70 20.57
C SER A 118 -4.66 -13.73 19.81
N LEU A 119 -4.27 -15.00 19.87
CA LEU A 119 -5.00 -16.07 19.21
C LEU A 119 -6.42 -16.21 19.70
N SER A 120 -6.69 -15.89 20.94
CA SER A 120 -8.04 -15.94 21.50
C SER A 120 -8.97 -14.91 20.85
N LEU A 121 -8.46 -13.75 20.45
CA LEU A 121 -9.22 -12.74 19.71
C LEU A 121 -9.45 -13.11 18.26
N ILE A 122 -8.47 -13.79 17.65
CA ILE A 122 -8.55 -14.22 16.25
C ILE A 122 -9.65 -15.27 16.06
N HIS A 123 -9.85 -16.14 17.04
CA HIS A 123 -10.75 -17.29 16.96
C HIS A 123 -12.17 -16.99 17.49
N ILE A 124 -12.47 -15.75 17.79
CA ILE A 124 -13.83 -15.35 18.10
C ILE A 124 -14.68 -15.42 16.82
#